data_b0519809f958ded30f9491bbdbf18fe8
#
_entry.id   b0519809f958ded30f9491bbdbf18fe8
#
_cell.length_a   1.000
_cell.length_b   1.000
_cell.length_c   1.000
_cell.angle_alpha   90.00
_cell.angle_beta   90.00
_cell.angle_gamma   90.00
#
_symmetry.space_group_name_H-M   'P 1'
#
loop_
_entity.id
_entity.type
_entity.pdbx_description
1 polymer ?
#
loop_
_entity_poly.entity_id
_entity_poly.type
_entity_poly.pdbx_seq_one_letter_code
_entity_poly.pdbx_strand_id
1 'polypeptide(L)'
;KAVPKDSIYVATEDNRIADHCKKHNIQFIMTSDECLTGTDRICEVSKLVEADYYINIQGDEPLFNPVDIQSLIQELSKQKNLYDVYCGYCSIDSEDTFYSLNMPKVIFNKRKELIYMSRAPIPSNKNNKFKKGYRQVCGYAFSKKSLEIFDIKSKTYFESIEDIELLRFLELGVKVKMVEMSKKSIPVDVREDIKKVLFALDNVK
;
A
#
# COMPACT_ATOMS: atom_id res chain seq x y z
N LYS A 1 16.64 -7.37 3.39
CA LYS A 1 16.90 -8.13 4.64
C LYS A 1 15.62 -8.75 5.22
N ALA A 2 14.43 -8.27 4.83
CA ALA A 2 13.15 -8.86 5.26
C ALA A 2 12.80 -10.13 4.47
N VAL A 3 13.19 -10.18 3.20
CA VAL A 3 12.97 -11.30 2.28
C VAL A 3 14.23 -11.59 1.46
N PRO A 4 14.35 -12.79 0.84
CA PRO A 4 15.45 -13.10 -0.08
C PRO A 4 15.48 -12.12 -1.27
N LYS A 5 16.69 -11.75 -1.72
CA LYS A 5 16.87 -10.79 -2.83
C LYS A 5 16.20 -11.29 -4.12
N ASP A 6 16.24 -12.58 -4.37
CA ASP A 6 15.69 -13.20 -5.58
C ASP A 6 14.16 -13.20 -5.63
N SER A 7 13.50 -12.81 -4.51
CA SER A 7 12.05 -12.62 -4.43
C SER A 7 11.63 -11.16 -4.62
N ILE A 8 12.56 -10.25 -4.94
CA ILE A 8 12.28 -8.81 -5.04
C ILE A 8 12.38 -8.36 -6.49
N TYR A 9 11.34 -7.73 -6.98
CA TYR A 9 11.27 -7.13 -8.31
C TYR A 9 10.83 -5.67 -8.24
N VAL A 10 11.42 -4.83 -9.08
CA VAL A 10 10.92 -3.48 -9.34
C VAL A 10 10.01 -3.56 -10.56
N ALA A 11 8.73 -3.26 -10.39
CA ALA A 11 7.78 -3.17 -11.49
C ALA A 11 7.67 -1.73 -11.97
N THR A 12 7.93 -1.47 -13.24
CA THR A 12 7.96 -0.11 -13.80
C THR A 12 7.69 -0.10 -15.29
N GLU A 13 7.13 0.98 -15.81
CA GLU A 13 7.06 1.30 -17.24
C GLU A 13 8.23 2.17 -17.70
N ASP A 14 8.98 2.78 -16.77
CA ASP A 14 9.98 3.79 -17.06
C ASP A 14 11.36 3.18 -17.31
N ASN A 15 11.89 3.38 -18.53
CA ASN A 15 13.21 2.91 -18.90
C ASN A 15 14.34 3.48 -18.03
N ARG A 16 14.20 4.69 -17.48
CA ARG A 16 15.19 5.29 -16.56
C ARG A 16 15.32 4.49 -15.27
N ILE A 17 14.17 3.99 -14.75
CA ILE A 17 14.13 3.13 -13.56
C ILE A 17 14.70 1.76 -13.92
N ALA A 18 14.32 1.19 -15.05
CA ALA A 18 14.86 -0.10 -15.53
C ALA A 18 16.38 -0.06 -15.71
N ASP A 19 16.93 1.01 -16.29
CA ASP A 19 18.38 1.18 -16.47
C ASP A 19 19.11 1.37 -15.13
N HIS A 20 18.47 2.05 -14.17
CA HIS A 20 18.99 2.12 -12.80
C HIS A 20 19.02 0.74 -12.14
N CYS A 21 17.98 -0.05 -12.30
CA CYS A 21 17.92 -1.42 -11.79
C CYS A 21 19.02 -2.31 -12.40
N LYS A 22 19.24 -2.24 -13.71
CA LYS A 22 20.33 -2.95 -14.41
C LYS A 22 21.69 -2.57 -13.81
N LYS A 23 21.96 -1.26 -13.68
CA LYS A 23 23.22 -0.74 -13.14
C LYS A 23 23.52 -1.25 -11.72
N HIS A 24 22.48 -1.51 -10.92
CA HIS A 24 22.61 -1.94 -9.53
C HIS A 24 22.32 -3.43 -9.30
N ASN A 25 22.18 -4.23 -10.38
CA ASN A 25 21.85 -5.65 -10.31
C ASN A 25 20.56 -5.91 -9.48
N ILE A 26 19.51 -5.09 -9.72
CA ILE A 26 18.18 -5.24 -9.13
C ILE A 26 17.29 -5.87 -10.18
N GLN A 27 16.54 -6.91 -9.82
CA GLN A 27 15.56 -7.51 -10.72
C GLN A 27 14.43 -6.51 -10.98
N PHE A 28 13.98 -6.44 -12.23
CA PHE A 28 12.85 -5.58 -12.60
C PHE A 28 11.99 -6.26 -13.66
N ILE A 29 10.75 -5.81 -13.74
CA ILE A 29 9.77 -6.25 -14.72
C ILE A 29 9.22 -4.99 -15.39
N MET A 30 9.34 -4.93 -16.73
CA MET A 30 8.67 -3.88 -17.49
C MET A 30 7.17 -4.18 -17.55
N THR A 31 6.37 -3.20 -17.23
CA THR A 31 4.92 -3.25 -17.23
C THR A 31 4.36 -2.16 -18.15
N SER A 32 3.07 -2.24 -18.49
CA SER A 32 2.41 -1.25 -19.32
C SER A 32 2.36 0.14 -18.68
N ASP A 33 2.45 1.19 -19.48
CA ASP A 33 2.15 2.57 -19.10
C ASP A 33 0.64 2.84 -18.97
N GLU A 34 -0.21 1.90 -19.42
CA GLU A 34 -1.67 1.96 -19.26
C GLU A 34 -2.17 1.53 -17.88
N CYS A 35 -1.29 1.10 -16.97
CA CYS A 35 -1.67 0.74 -15.60
C CYS A 35 -2.25 1.96 -14.86
N LEU A 36 -3.51 1.89 -14.44
CA LEU A 36 -4.23 2.99 -13.80
C LEU A 36 -3.76 3.24 -12.36
N THR A 37 -3.25 2.20 -11.68
CA THR A 37 -2.81 2.24 -10.27
C THR A 37 -1.60 1.32 -10.06
N GLY A 38 -0.98 1.43 -8.87
CA GLY A 38 0.08 0.50 -8.45
C GLY A 38 -0.40 -0.96 -8.42
N THR A 39 -1.64 -1.21 -8.01
CA THR A 39 -2.21 -2.56 -7.97
C THR A 39 -2.46 -3.13 -9.38
N ASP A 40 -2.88 -2.31 -10.36
CA ASP A 40 -2.98 -2.75 -11.77
C ASP A 40 -1.60 -3.23 -12.29
N ARG A 41 -0.53 -2.56 -11.88
CA ARG A 41 0.86 -2.96 -12.22
C ARG A 41 1.23 -4.30 -11.60
N ILE A 42 0.80 -4.57 -10.36
CA ILE A 42 1.00 -5.88 -9.72
C ILE A 42 0.16 -6.97 -10.39
N CYS A 43 -1.02 -6.65 -10.94
CA CYS A 43 -1.78 -7.59 -11.76
C CYS A 43 -0.99 -8.05 -12.99
N GLU A 44 -0.28 -7.16 -13.67
CA GLU A 44 0.61 -7.55 -14.79
C GLU A 44 1.77 -8.43 -14.30
N VAL A 45 2.43 -8.05 -13.21
CA VAL A 45 3.52 -8.85 -12.61
C VAL A 45 3.03 -10.25 -12.25
N SER A 46 1.82 -10.40 -11.72
CA SER A 46 1.27 -11.69 -11.32
C SER A 46 1.03 -12.67 -12.47
N LYS A 47 1.01 -12.18 -13.70
CA LYS A 47 0.93 -13.00 -14.93
C LYS A 47 2.30 -13.53 -15.37
N LEU A 48 3.38 -12.92 -14.90
CA LEU A 48 4.77 -13.23 -15.27
C LEU A 48 5.54 -13.96 -14.19
N VAL A 49 5.20 -13.72 -12.92
CA VAL A 49 5.86 -14.33 -11.76
C VAL A 49 4.84 -15.14 -10.98
N GLU A 50 5.08 -16.43 -10.82
CA GLU A 50 4.19 -17.31 -10.06
C GLU A 50 4.48 -17.20 -8.56
N ALA A 51 3.45 -16.84 -7.77
CA ALA A 51 3.51 -16.80 -6.31
C ALA A 51 2.11 -16.94 -5.71
N ASP A 52 2.03 -17.43 -4.47
CA ASP A 52 0.76 -17.49 -3.72
C ASP A 52 0.28 -16.09 -3.33
N TYR A 53 1.23 -15.20 -2.96
CA TYR A 53 0.97 -13.82 -2.56
C TYR A 53 2.05 -12.87 -3.11
N TYR A 54 1.64 -11.68 -3.47
CA TYR A 54 2.48 -10.60 -3.95
C TYR A 54 2.45 -9.48 -2.90
N ILE A 55 3.61 -9.19 -2.30
CA ILE A 55 3.75 -8.07 -1.36
C ILE A 55 4.15 -6.84 -2.18
N ASN A 56 3.30 -5.84 -2.18
CA ASN A 56 3.52 -4.57 -2.86
C ASN A 56 3.93 -3.49 -1.86
N ILE A 57 5.08 -2.89 -2.09
CA ILE A 57 5.53 -1.66 -1.43
C ILE A 57 5.67 -0.61 -2.52
N GLN A 58 4.97 0.49 -2.39
CA GLN A 58 4.98 1.54 -3.40
C GLN A 58 6.33 2.26 -3.43
N GLY A 59 6.77 2.68 -4.62
CA GLY A 59 8.09 3.27 -4.83
C GLY A 59 8.27 4.66 -4.20
N ASP A 60 7.18 5.32 -3.84
CA ASP A 60 7.13 6.59 -3.11
C ASP A 60 7.30 6.45 -1.58
N GLU A 61 7.49 5.23 -1.07
CA GLU A 61 7.70 4.94 0.35
C GLU A 61 9.17 4.55 0.67
N PRO A 62 10.16 5.45 0.42
CA PRO A 62 11.59 5.09 0.51
C PRO A 62 12.06 4.73 1.91
N LEU A 63 11.30 5.08 2.95
CA LEU A 63 11.57 4.75 4.34
C LEU A 63 10.67 3.63 4.88
N PHE A 64 10.09 2.82 4.00
CA PHE A 64 9.26 1.70 4.43
C PHE A 64 10.05 0.77 5.36
N ASN A 65 9.49 0.49 6.54
CA ASN A 65 10.20 -0.28 7.55
C ASN A 65 10.22 -1.78 7.19
N PRO A 66 11.38 -2.42 7.06
CA PRO A 66 11.47 -3.86 6.77
C PRO A 66 10.75 -4.76 7.78
N VAL A 67 10.58 -4.32 9.03
CA VAL A 67 9.82 -5.05 10.05
C VAL A 67 8.33 -5.12 9.68
N ASP A 68 7.80 -4.12 9.00
CA ASP A 68 6.40 -4.11 8.58
C ASP A 68 6.13 -5.17 7.48
N ILE A 69 7.13 -5.46 6.63
CA ILE A 69 7.06 -6.58 5.68
C ILE A 69 6.99 -7.92 6.43
N GLN A 70 7.78 -8.07 7.48
CA GLN A 70 7.74 -9.27 8.32
C GLN A 70 6.38 -9.42 9.02
N SER A 71 5.79 -8.31 9.45
CA SER A 71 4.44 -8.30 10.04
C SER A 71 3.37 -8.76 9.04
N LEU A 72 3.45 -8.31 7.77
CA LEU A 72 2.59 -8.81 6.70
C LEU A 72 2.76 -10.32 6.49
N ILE A 73 4.00 -10.80 6.37
CA ILE A 73 4.29 -12.23 6.16
C ILE A 73 3.77 -13.07 7.33
N GLN A 74 3.94 -12.60 8.56
CA GLN A 74 3.43 -13.31 9.75
C GLN A 74 1.90 -13.37 9.75
N GLU A 75 1.23 -12.27 9.39
CA GLU A 75 -0.23 -12.26 9.33
C GLU A 75 -0.76 -13.15 8.22
N LEU A 76 -0.13 -13.15 7.03
CA LEU A 76 -0.39 -14.11 5.95
C LEU A 76 -0.29 -15.57 6.43
N SER A 77 0.78 -15.89 7.16
CA SER A 77 1.04 -17.25 7.65
C SER A 77 0.01 -17.69 8.69
N LYS A 78 -0.44 -16.78 9.59
CA LYS A 78 -1.43 -17.06 10.63
C LYS A 78 -2.84 -17.27 10.06
N GLN A 79 -3.16 -16.58 8.98
CA GLN A 79 -4.52 -16.51 8.44
C GLN A 79 -4.60 -17.01 7.00
N LYS A 80 -3.74 -18.00 6.66
CA LYS A 80 -3.68 -18.60 5.33
C LYS A 80 -5.09 -19.00 4.86
N ASN A 81 -5.46 -18.54 3.65
CA ASN A 81 -6.75 -18.78 3.01
C ASN A 81 -7.99 -18.11 3.65
N LEU A 82 -7.83 -17.27 4.68
CA LEU A 82 -8.95 -16.53 5.27
C LEU A 82 -9.18 -15.18 4.59
N TYR A 83 -8.11 -14.55 4.13
CA TYR A 83 -8.16 -13.27 3.40
C TYR A 83 -7.27 -13.34 2.17
N ASP A 84 -7.74 -12.71 1.10
CA ASP A 84 -7.03 -12.59 -0.18
C ASP A 84 -6.26 -11.27 -0.30
N VAL A 85 -6.61 -10.25 0.51
CA VAL A 85 -6.02 -8.91 0.50
C VAL A 85 -5.67 -8.45 1.91
N TYR A 86 -4.48 -7.89 2.06
CA TYR A 86 -3.98 -7.29 3.30
C TYR A 86 -3.49 -5.87 3.02
N CYS A 87 -3.72 -4.96 3.95
CA CYS A 87 -3.30 -3.56 3.85
C CYS A 87 -2.76 -3.05 5.19
N GLY A 88 -1.67 -2.28 5.12
CA GLY A 88 -1.09 -1.63 6.28
C GLY A 88 -1.95 -0.50 6.83
N TYR A 89 -1.92 -0.32 8.16
CA TYR A 89 -2.46 0.87 8.82
C TYR A 89 -1.61 1.25 10.02
N CYS A 90 -1.66 2.53 10.41
CA CYS A 90 -1.13 2.97 11.70
C CYS A 90 -2.06 4.02 12.33
N SER A 91 -1.85 4.31 13.64
CA SER A 91 -2.61 5.35 14.32
C SER A 91 -2.18 6.75 13.86
N ILE A 92 -3.12 7.68 13.86
CA ILE A 92 -2.91 9.11 13.63
C ILE A 92 -2.66 9.79 14.96
N ASP A 93 -1.60 10.62 15.06
CA ASP A 93 -1.19 11.29 16.29
C ASP A 93 -1.47 12.79 16.30
N SER A 94 -1.86 13.40 15.16
CA SER A 94 -2.12 14.83 15.05
C SER A 94 -3.41 15.17 14.30
N GLU A 95 -4.00 16.31 14.63
CA GLU A 95 -5.16 16.85 13.90
C GLU A 95 -4.80 17.16 12.45
N ASP A 96 -3.62 17.71 12.19
CA ASP A 96 -3.18 18.05 10.83
C ASP A 96 -3.18 16.82 9.91
N THR A 97 -2.64 15.70 10.39
CA THR A 97 -2.68 14.43 9.65
C THR A 97 -4.11 13.92 9.48
N PHE A 98 -4.97 14.07 10.48
CA PHE A 98 -6.35 13.61 10.42
C PHE A 98 -7.18 14.38 9.39
N TYR A 99 -6.98 15.69 9.28
CA TYR A 99 -7.69 16.53 8.30
C TYR A 99 -7.01 16.63 6.94
N SER A 100 -5.80 16.09 6.78
CA SER A 100 -5.09 16.07 5.50
C SER A 100 -5.82 15.19 4.47
N LEU A 101 -6.14 15.74 3.31
CA LEU A 101 -6.73 14.99 2.19
C LEU A 101 -5.72 14.06 1.49
N ASN A 102 -4.42 14.28 1.70
CA ASN A 102 -3.36 13.42 1.14
C ASN A 102 -3.20 12.10 1.90
N MET A 103 -3.75 12.02 3.13
CA MET A 103 -3.67 10.84 3.99
C MET A 103 -5.01 10.11 4.03
N PRO A 104 -5.19 8.98 3.33
CA PRO A 104 -6.41 8.18 3.44
C PRO A 104 -6.59 7.65 4.87
N LYS A 105 -7.78 7.90 5.44
CA LYS A 105 -8.19 7.35 6.74
C LYS A 105 -8.87 6.01 6.55
N VAL A 106 -8.70 5.11 7.51
CA VAL A 106 -9.24 3.75 7.45
C VAL A 106 -10.14 3.47 8.64
N ILE A 107 -11.26 2.81 8.38
CA ILE A 107 -12.17 2.28 9.39
C ILE A 107 -12.25 0.77 9.24
N PHE A 108 -12.07 0.03 10.31
CA PHE A 108 -12.12 -1.42 10.33
C PHE A 108 -12.87 -1.94 11.58
N ASN A 109 -13.37 -3.16 11.48
CA ASN A 109 -14.10 -3.82 12.57
C ASN A 109 -13.14 -4.44 13.62
N LYS A 110 -13.71 -5.09 14.64
CA LYS A 110 -12.92 -5.76 15.71
C LYS A 110 -12.02 -6.90 15.20
N ARG A 111 -12.34 -7.49 14.05
CA ARG A 111 -11.51 -8.52 13.39
C ARG A 111 -10.42 -7.92 12.51
N LYS A 112 -10.29 -6.58 12.50
CA LYS A 112 -9.38 -5.86 11.60
C LYS A 112 -9.75 -6.06 10.11
N GLU A 113 -11.02 -6.25 9.80
CA GLU A 113 -11.51 -6.22 8.43
C GLU A 113 -11.86 -4.78 8.07
N LEU A 114 -11.36 -4.30 6.93
CA LEU A 114 -11.64 -2.96 6.43
C LEU A 114 -13.13 -2.79 6.18
N ILE A 115 -13.70 -1.69 6.68
CA ILE A 115 -15.09 -1.30 6.45
C ILE A 115 -15.14 -0.25 5.34
N TYR A 116 -14.26 0.77 5.43
CA TYR A 116 -14.16 1.84 4.43
C TYR A 116 -12.85 2.60 4.56
N MET A 117 -12.46 3.27 3.48
CA MET A 117 -11.34 4.20 3.41
C MET A 117 -11.83 5.52 2.82
N SER A 118 -11.29 6.64 3.29
CA SER A 118 -11.62 7.95 2.73
C SER A 118 -10.51 8.97 2.95
N ARG A 119 -10.39 9.91 2.02
CA ARG A 119 -9.58 11.12 2.22
C ARG A 119 -10.25 12.09 3.20
N ALA A 120 -11.58 12.03 3.36
CA ALA A 120 -12.30 12.77 4.38
C ALA A 120 -11.86 12.37 5.80
N PRO A 121 -12.02 13.26 6.82
CA PRO A 121 -11.66 12.98 8.20
C PRO A 121 -12.66 12.01 8.85
N ILE A 122 -12.44 10.72 8.72
CA ILE A 122 -13.27 9.65 9.30
C ILE A 122 -12.50 8.86 10.39
N PRO A 123 -13.20 8.39 11.46
CA PRO A 123 -14.58 8.71 11.84
C PRO A 123 -14.73 10.13 12.39
N SER A 124 -15.80 10.84 12.02
CA SER A 124 -16.10 12.15 12.59
C SER A 124 -17.12 12.06 13.73
N ASN A 125 -17.08 13.00 14.63
CA ASN A 125 -18.07 13.19 15.69
C ASN A 125 -18.88 14.48 15.45
N LYS A 126 -19.99 14.66 16.18
CA LYS A 126 -20.88 15.81 16.04
C LYS A 126 -20.20 17.18 16.17
N ASN A 127 -19.07 17.24 16.88
CA ASN A 127 -18.33 18.50 17.08
C ASN A 127 -17.19 18.67 16.08
N ASN A 128 -17.03 17.75 15.14
CA ASN A 128 -15.95 17.70 14.15
C ASN A 128 -14.54 17.87 14.76
N LYS A 129 -14.32 17.26 15.94
CA LYS A 129 -13.02 17.31 16.63
C LYS A 129 -12.30 15.97 16.50
N PHE A 130 -11.02 16.03 16.20
CA PHE A 130 -10.15 14.84 16.23
C PHE A 130 -10.13 14.24 17.66
N LYS A 131 -10.31 12.93 17.74
CA LYS A 131 -10.13 12.16 18.99
C LYS A 131 -9.18 10.99 18.77
N LYS A 132 -9.43 10.20 17.73
CA LYS A 132 -8.67 9.02 17.36
C LYS A 132 -8.97 8.68 15.91
N GLY A 133 -7.95 8.31 15.17
CA GLY A 133 -8.07 7.87 13.78
C GLY A 133 -6.95 6.92 13.40
N TYR A 134 -7.13 6.28 12.28
CA TYR A 134 -6.11 5.44 11.66
C TYR A 134 -5.93 5.87 10.21
N ARG A 135 -4.69 5.82 9.72
CA ARG A 135 -4.37 6.07 8.32
C ARG A 135 -3.85 4.81 7.66
N GLN A 136 -3.99 4.77 6.36
CA GLN A 136 -3.34 3.79 5.50
C GLN A 136 -1.81 3.90 5.61
N VAL A 137 -1.14 2.76 5.48
CA VAL A 137 0.28 2.63 5.15
C VAL A 137 0.35 1.82 3.87
N CYS A 138 1.07 2.31 2.85
CA CYS A 138 1.08 1.75 1.49
C CYS A 138 1.96 0.48 1.39
N GLY A 139 1.67 -0.48 2.25
CA GLY A 139 2.19 -1.83 2.24
C GLY A 139 1.04 -2.82 2.13
N TYR A 140 1.05 -3.62 1.07
CA TYR A 140 -0.06 -4.52 0.74
C TYR A 140 0.42 -5.95 0.53
N ALA A 141 -0.49 -6.90 0.69
CA ALA A 141 -0.29 -8.23 0.16
C ALA A 141 -1.57 -8.71 -0.54
N PHE A 142 -1.41 -9.27 -1.72
CA PHE A 142 -2.49 -9.73 -2.59
C PHE A 142 -2.30 -11.20 -2.93
N SER A 143 -3.34 -12.02 -2.82
CA SER A 143 -3.34 -13.34 -3.45
C SER A 143 -3.45 -13.20 -4.97
N LYS A 144 -2.98 -14.19 -5.72
CA LYS A 144 -3.17 -14.24 -7.18
C LYS A 144 -4.65 -14.10 -7.55
N LYS A 145 -5.52 -14.83 -6.85
CA LYS A 145 -6.98 -14.76 -7.03
C LYS A 145 -7.55 -13.35 -6.86
N SER A 146 -7.11 -12.60 -5.84
CA SER A 146 -7.60 -11.23 -5.65
C SER A 146 -7.14 -10.28 -6.75
N LEU A 147 -5.94 -10.47 -7.28
CA LEU A 147 -5.44 -9.69 -8.42
C LEU A 147 -6.23 -9.99 -9.71
N GLU A 148 -6.62 -11.24 -9.94
CA GLU A 148 -7.49 -11.61 -11.06
C GLU A 148 -8.88 -10.94 -10.96
N ILE A 149 -9.44 -10.81 -9.74
CA ILE A 149 -10.69 -10.08 -9.49
C ILE A 149 -10.50 -8.58 -9.73
N PHE A 150 -9.36 -8.03 -9.33
CA PHE A 150 -9.05 -6.60 -9.47
C PHE A 150 -8.83 -6.16 -10.92
N ASP A 151 -8.35 -7.04 -11.79
CA ASP A 151 -7.94 -6.76 -13.19
C ASP A 151 -9.14 -6.54 -14.14
N ILE A 152 -10.03 -5.60 -13.83
CA ILE A 152 -11.22 -5.26 -14.61
C ILE A 152 -11.01 -4.10 -15.61
N LYS A 153 -9.77 -3.59 -15.72
CA LYS A 153 -9.36 -2.53 -16.65
C LYS A 153 -10.10 -1.18 -16.51
N SER A 154 -10.77 -0.96 -15.37
CA SER A 154 -11.45 0.30 -15.09
C SER A 154 -11.49 0.57 -13.58
N LYS A 155 -11.46 1.84 -13.19
CA LYS A 155 -11.72 2.22 -11.80
C LYS A 155 -13.20 2.00 -11.47
N THR A 156 -13.46 1.54 -10.25
CA THR A 156 -14.81 1.46 -9.69
C THR A 156 -15.29 2.83 -9.20
N TYR A 157 -16.54 2.93 -8.77
CA TYR A 157 -17.16 4.21 -8.44
C TYR A 157 -16.47 4.93 -7.28
N PHE A 158 -16.34 4.28 -6.11
CA PHE A 158 -15.70 4.90 -4.95
C PHE A 158 -14.19 5.06 -5.15
N GLU A 159 -13.54 4.12 -5.81
CA GLU A 159 -12.15 4.26 -6.20
C GLU A 159 -11.92 5.53 -7.03
N SER A 160 -12.81 5.82 -7.99
CA SER A 160 -12.71 7.00 -8.84
C SER A 160 -12.89 8.32 -8.08
N ILE A 161 -13.77 8.34 -7.06
CA ILE A 161 -14.05 9.54 -6.27
C ILE A 161 -12.96 9.82 -5.24
N GLU A 162 -12.56 8.78 -4.49
CA GLU A 162 -11.59 8.92 -3.40
C GLU A 162 -10.14 8.83 -3.89
N ASP A 163 -9.93 8.35 -5.13
CA ASP A 163 -8.61 8.01 -5.68
C ASP A 163 -7.81 7.11 -4.73
N ILE A 164 -8.46 6.03 -4.29
CA ILE A 164 -7.91 5.01 -3.40
C ILE A 164 -8.16 3.62 -4.01
N GLU A 165 -7.12 3.01 -4.55
CA GLU A 165 -7.19 1.74 -5.29
C GLU A 165 -7.81 0.58 -4.49
N LEU A 166 -7.64 0.54 -3.16
CA LEU A 166 -8.17 -0.54 -2.31
C LEU A 166 -9.71 -0.55 -2.25
N LEU A 167 -10.37 0.57 -2.55
CA LEU A 167 -11.83 0.63 -2.61
C LEU A 167 -12.39 -0.28 -3.70
N ARG A 168 -11.64 -0.51 -4.80
CA ARG A 168 -12.04 -1.46 -5.85
C ARG A 168 -12.27 -2.86 -5.28
N PHE A 169 -11.40 -3.33 -4.39
CA PHE A 169 -11.61 -4.63 -3.73
C PHE A 169 -12.90 -4.67 -2.91
N LEU A 170 -13.19 -3.62 -2.13
CA LEU A 170 -14.42 -3.55 -1.34
C LEU A 170 -15.66 -3.55 -2.22
N GLU A 171 -15.66 -2.77 -3.31
CA GLU A 171 -16.77 -2.69 -4.26
C GLU A 171 -16.98 -4.02 -5.02
N LEU A 172 -15.92 -4.80 -5.22
CA LEU A 172 -15.97 -6.15 -5.80
C LEU A 172 -16.24 -7.26 -4.76
N GLY A 173 -16.56 -6.90 -3.51
CA GLY A 173 -16.92 -7.83 -2.44
C GLY A 173 -15.74 -8.60 -1.83
N VAL A 174 -14.51 -8.17 -2.09
CA VAL A 174 -13.30 -8.78 -1.52
C VAL A 174 -13.00 -8.20 -0.15
N LYS A 175 -12.81 -9.06 0.85
CA LYS A 175 -12.44 -8.64 2.20
C LYS A 175 -10.97 -8.24 2.27
N VAL A 176 -10.71 -7.10 2.90
CA VAL A 176 -9.37 -6.59 3.15
C VAL A 176 -9.04 -6.71 4.64
N LYS A 177 -7.96 -7.39 4.97
CA LYS A 177 -7.43 -7.50 6.33
C LYS A 177 -6.47 -6.36 6.61
N MET A 178 -6.70 -5.63 7.69
CA MET A 178 -5.83 -4.53 8.12
C MET A 178 -4.73 -5.05 9.05
N VAL A 179 -3.48 -4.70 8.75
CA VAL A 179 -2.26 -5.10 9.49
C VAL A 179 -1.61 -3.85 10.09
N GLU A 180 -1.38 -3.87 11.39
CA GLU A 180 -0.75 -2.74 12.08
C GLU A 180 0.72 -2.64 11.69
N MET A 181 1.14 -1.42 11.32
CA MET A 181 2.49 -1.10 10.86
C MET A 181 3.07 0.07 11.64
N SER A 182 4.37 0.27 11.50
CA SER A 182 5.07 1.40 12.08
C SER A 182 4.60 2.72 11.46
N LYS A 183 4.79 3.83 12.20
CA LYS A 183 4.47 5.19 11.74
C LYS A 183 5.62 5.84 10.98
N LYS A 184 6.72 5.11 10.75
CA LYS A 184 7.99 5.67 10.28
C LYS A 184 8.03 5.94 8.79
N SER A 185 7.12 5.33 8.01
CA SER A 185 7.09 5.55 6.58
C SER A 185 6.64 6.98 6.25
N ILE A 186 7.38 7.64 5.38
CA ILE A 186 7.12 9.00 4.91
C ILE A 186 6.98 8.89 3.39
N PRO A 187 5.76 9.02 2.85
CA PRO A 187 5.56 9.03 1.40
C PRO A 187 6.17 10.30 0.78
N VAL A 188 6.60 10.21 -0.46
CA VAL A 188 7.12 11.31 -1.26
C VAL A 188 6.08 11.67 -2.33
N ASP A 189 5.08 12.46 -1.94
CA ASP A 189 4.03 12.95 -2.85
C ASP A 189 4.42 14.25 -3.54
N VAL A 190 5.20 15.10 -2.85
CA VAL A 190 5.64 16.41 -3.34
C VAL A 190 7.14 16.61 -3.07
N ARG A 191 7.75 17.57 -3.78
CA ARG A 191 9.20 17.84 -3.65
C ARG A 191 9.66 18.17 -2.24
N GLU A 192 8.80 18.76 -1.44
CA GLU A 192 9.05 19.11 -0.05
C GLU A 192 9.27 17.88 0.84
N ASP A 193 8.64 16.75 0.48
CA ASP A 193 8.77 15.51 1.23
C ASP A 193 10.17 14.87 1.10
N ILE A 194 10.86 15.13 -0.03
CA ILE A 194 12.25 14.70 -0.22
C ILE A 194 13.14 15.22 0.92
N LYS A 195 12.96 16.47 1.36
CA LYS A 195 13.73 17.04 2.46
C LYS A 195 13.49 16.33 3.78
N LYS A 196 12.22 15.93 4.04
CA LYS A 196 11.84 15.16 5.24
C LYS A 196 12.48 13.78 5.23
N VAL A 197 12.48 13.11 4.07
CA VAL A 197 13.10 11.79 3.89
C VAL A 197 14.61 11.87 4.09
N LEU A 198 15.30 12.84 3.46
CA LEU A 198 16.74 13.02 3.63
C LEU A 198 17.11 13.29 5.08
N PHE A 199 16.37 14.18 5.77
CA PHE A 199 16.56 14.44 7.19
C PHE A 199 16.38 13.17 8.04
N ALA A 200 15.37 12.35 7.75
CA ALA A 200 15.15 11.09 8.45
C ALA A 200 16.29 10.08 8.20
N LEU A 201 16.80 9.98 6.96
CA LEU A 201 17.93 9.10 6.62
C LEU A 201 19.22 9.50 7.35
N ASP A 202 19.50 10.79 7.49
CA ASP A 202 20.70 11.28 8.20
C ASP A 202 20.65 11.00 9.70
N ASN A 203 19.45 10.86 10.28
CA ASN A 203 19.25 10.56 11.71
C ASN A 203 19.12 9.06 12.02
N VAL A 204 19.21 8.19 11.04
CA VAL A 204 19.17 6.70 11.21
C VAL A 204 20.57 6.09 11.35
N LYS A 205 21.64 6.92 11.37
CA LYS A 205 23.03 6.48 11.56
C LYS A 205 23.35 6.17 12.99
#